data_a5d344d8ec3553b1c78cabcdb5eda24c
#
_entry.id   a5d344d8ec3553b1c78cabcdb5eda24c
#
_cell.length_a   1.000
_cell.length_b   1.000
_cell.length_c   1.000
_cell.angle_alpha   90.00
_cell.angle_beta   90.00
_cell.angle_gamma   90.00
#
_symmetry.space_group_name_H-M   'P 1'
#
loop_
_entity.id
_entity.type
_entity.pdbx_description
1 polymer ?
#
loop_
_entity_poly.entity_id
_entity_poly.type
_entity_poly.pdbx_seq_one_letter_code
_entity_poly.pdbx_strand_id
1 'polypeptide(L)'
;ASTCASCMALMAAGVPIKSMVAGISCGLVTGDTDDDYIVLTDIQGLEDFFGDMDFKVTGTHKGITAIQMDIKIHGLTRPIVEEAIARTREARLYIMDEVMSKAISKPRKEVGAYAPKIIQIQIDPNKIGDVVGQKGKTINEIIARTDVKIDITDEGAVSVCGTDKEKMAEAIDMIKTITTDFEEGQIFTGTVVSIKEFGAFIE
;
A
#
# COMPACT_ATOMS: atom_id res chain seq x y z
N ALA A 1 -0.89 17.01 -7.54
CA ALA A 1 0.23 16.21 -7.00
C ALA A 1 -0.25 15.05 -6.12
N SER A 2 -1.07 15.30 -5.08
CA SER A 2 -1.46 14.26 -4.08
C SER A 2 -2.14 13.03 -4.71
N THR A 3 -3.09 13.22 -5.61
CA THR A 3 -3.79 12.12 -6.30
C THR A 3 -2.82 11.23 -7.08
N CYS A 4 -1.91 11.83 -7.84
CA CYS A 4 -0.91 11.11 -8.62
C CYS A 4 0.06 10.35 -7.72
N ALA A 5 0.56 10.99 -6.65
CA ALA A 5 1.46 10.39 -5.68
C ALA A 5 0.79 9.21 -4.94
N SER A 6 -0.45 9.38 -4.48
CA SER A 6 -1.22 8.31 -3.82
C SER A 6 -1.46 7.13 -4.75
N CYS A 7 -1.81 7.38 -6.02
CA CYS A 7 -1.98 6.32 -7.01
C CYS A 7 -0.68 5.51 -7.19
N MET A 8 0.45 6.20 -7.40
CA MET A 8 1.75 5.54 -7.54
C MET A 8 2.19 4.81 -6.26
N ALA A 9 1.89 5.37 -5.09
CA ALA A 9 2.19 4.73 -3.80
C ALA A 9 1.40 3.41 -3.62
N LEU A 10 0.11 3.40 -3.94
CA LEU A 10 -0.71 2.18 -3.93
C LEU A 10 -0.15 1.13 -4.90
N MET A 11 0.22 1.55 -6.12
CA MET A 11 0.85 0.65 -7.10
C MET A 11 2.19 0.10 -6.61
N ALA A 12 3.01 0.93 -5.97
CA ALA A 12 4.28 0.52 -5.39
C ALA A 12 4.12 -0.42 -4.19
N ALA A 13 3.03 -0.29 -3.46
CA ALA A 13 2.65 -1.20 -2.37
C ALA A 13 2.02 -2.52 -2.86
N GLY A 14 1.86 -2.70 -4.17
CA GLY A 14 1.30 -3.93 -4.73
C GLY A 14 -0.23 -4.00 -4.71
N VAL A 15 -0.91 -2.89 -4.40
CA VAL A 15 -2.38 -2.88 -4.44
C VAL A 15 -2.86 -3.02 -5.88
N PRO A 16 -3.72 -4.03 -6.19
CA PRO A 16 -4.15 -4.32 -7.55
C PRO A 16 -5.23 -3.33 -8.01
N ILE A 17 -4.85 -2.04 -8.16
CA ILE A 17 -5.77 -1.03 -8.68
C ILE A 17 -6.17 -1.37 -10.13
N LYS A 18 -7.42 -1.09 -10.48
CA LYS A 18 -7.96 -1.42 -11.81
C LYS A 18 -7.35 -0.58 -12.92
N SER A 19 -6.96 0.65 -12.63
CA SER A 19 -6.40 1.59 -13.59
C SER A 19 -5.64 2.69 -12.89
N MET A 20 -4.61 3.22 -13.54
CA MET A 20 -3.92 4.42 -13.07
C MET A 20 -4.87 5.62 -13.07
N VAL A 21 -4.72 6.47 -12.07
CA VAL A 21 -5.52 7.70 -11.89
C VAL A 21 -4.56 8.86 -11.72
N ALA A 22 -4.75 9.90 -12.53
CA ALA A 22 -4.10 11.20 -12.33
C ALA A 22 -5.11 12.28 -11.94
N GLY A 23 -4.63 13.32 -11.31
CA GLY A 23 -5.42 14.50 -10.97
C GLY A 23 -4.65 15.77 -11.28
N ILE A 24 -5.39 16.79 -11.68
CA ILE A 24 -4.88 18.13 -11.97
C ILE A 24 -5.84 19.18 -11.41
N SER A 25 -5.31 20.35 -11.06
CA SER A 25 -6.10 21.53 -10.74
C SER A 25 -6.18 22.46 -11.96
N CYS A 26 -7.27 23.21 -12.03
CA CYS A 26 -7.54 24.18 -13.05
C CYS A 26 -8.14 25.41 -12.39
N GLY A 27 -7.72 26.59 -12.79
CA GLY A 27 -8.20 27.87 -12.28
C GLY A 27 -8.91 28.66 -13.35
N LEU A 28 -9.56 29.71 -12.93
CA LEU A 28 -10.22 30.67 -13.78
C LEU A 28 -9.91 32.12 -13.32
N VAL A 29 -9.65 32.97 -14.25
CA VAL A 29 -9.63 34.42 -14.05
C VAL A 29 -10.58 35.05 -15.07
N THR A 30 -11.55 35.78 -14.57
CA THR A 30 -12.54 36.47 -15.41
C THR A 30 -12.24 38.00 -15.51
N GLY A 31 -12.57 38.59 -16.63
CA GLY A 31 -12.53 40.03 -16.83
C GLY A 31 -13.91 40.68 -16.72
N ASP A 32 -14.09 41.77 -17.46
CA ASP A 32 -15.30 42.60 -17.35
C ASP A 32 -16.54 42.03 -18.09
N THR A 33 -16.34 41.04 -18.96
CA THR A 33 -17.42 40.43 -19.76
C THR A 33 -17.37 38.89 -19.67
N ASP A 34 -18.48 38.23 -19.97
CA ASP A 34 -18.58 36.77 -19.95
C ASP A 34 -17.64 36.05 -20.93
N ASP A 35 -17.20 36.75 -21.98
CA ASP A 35 -16.26 36.23 -22.98
C ASP A 35 -14.80 36.55 -22.65
N ASP A 36 -14.56 37.41 -21.65
CA ASP A 36 -13.21 37.80 -21.20
C ASP A 36 -12.79 36.94 -20.02
N TYR A 37 -12.18 35.81 -20.30
CA TYR A 37 -11.71 34.89 -19.28
C TYR A 37 -10.47 34.10 -19.71
N ILE A 38 -9.71 33.61 -18.73
CA ILE A 38 -8.56 32.74 -18.93
C ILE A 38 -8.71 31.52 -18.04
N VAL A 39 -8.65 30.34 -18.64
CA VAL A 39 -8.57 29.07 -17.94
C VAL A 39 -7.10 28.70 -17.70
N LEU A 40 -6.72 28.53 -16.45
CA LEU A 40 -5.36 28.16 -16.02
C LEU A 40 -5.27 26.67 -15.76
N THR A 41 -4.20 26.04 -16.23
CA THR A 41 -3.95 24.62 -15.98
C THR A 41 -2.81 24.46 -14.99
N ASP A 42 -3.03 23.67 -13.93
CA ASP A 42 -2.09 23.39 -12.83
C ASP A 42 -1.78 24.66 -12.00
N ILE A 43 -2.76 25.11 -11.24
CA ILE A 43 -2.70 26.36 -10.48
C ILE A 43 -1.85 26.25 -9.21
N GLN A 44 -1.19 27.35 -8.87
CA GLN A 44 -0.47 27.58 -7.62
C GLN A 44 -1.38 28.19 -6.54
N GLY A 45 -0.91 28.21 -5.28
CA GLY A 45 -1.69 28.74 -4.17
C GLY A 45 -2.16 30.20 -4.32
N LEU A 46 -1.38 31.06 -5.02
CA LEU A 46 -1.82 32.44 -5.31
C LEU A 46 -2.93 32.48 -6.35
N GLU A 47 -2.85 31.65 -7.37
CA GLU A 47 -3.87 31.53 -8.43
C GLU A 47 -5.15 30.89 -7.88
N ASP A 48 -5.03 29.96 -6.92
CA ASP A 48 -6.17 29.44 -6.15
C ASP A 48 -6.81 30.55 -5.29
N PHE A 49 -6.00 31.32 -4.58
CA PHE A 49 -6.51 32.34 -3.64
C PHE A 49 -7.19 33.52 -4.35
N PHE A 50 -6.58 34.03 -5.40
CA PHE A 50 -7.06 35.23 -6.13
C PHE A 50 -7.92 34.91 -7.35
N GLY A 51 -7.90 33.67 -7.85
CA GLY A 51 -8.72 33.25 -8.98
C GLY A 51 -10.18 33.11 -8.64
N ASP A 52 -11.00 33.02 -9.67
CA ASP A 52 -12.47 32.94 -9.57
C ASP A 52 -13.02 31.54 -9.43
N MET A 53 -12.20 30.53 -9.75
CA MET A 53 -12.53 29.12 -9.63
C MET A 53 -11.27 28.30 -9.30
N ASP A 54 -11.42 27.33 -8.39
CA ASP A 54 -10.53 26.18 -8.20
C ASP A 54 -11.27 24.91 -8.61
N PHE A 55 -10.81 24.27 -9.68
CA PHE A 55 -11.44 23.10 -10.27
C PHE A 55 -10.47 21.94 -10.32
N LYS A 56 -10.70 20.95 -9.49
CA LYS A 56 -9.86 19.74 -9.41
C LYS A 56 -10.55 18.58 -10.09
N VAL A 57 -9.87 17.98 -11.05
CA VAL A 57 -10.39 16.84 -11.82
C VAL A 57 -9.45 15.67 -11.73
N THR A 58 -9.98 14.53 -11.34
CA THR A 58 -9.25 13.26 -11.34
C THR A 58 -9.90 12.26 -12.29
N GLY A 59 -9.10 11.35 -12.81
CA GLY A 59 -9.64 10.33 -13.71
C GLY A 59 -8.59 9.42 -14.31
N THR A 60 -9.11 8.45 -15.05
CA THR A 60 -8.37 7.48 -15.84
C THR A 60 -8.35 7.88 -17.30
N HIS A 61 -7.74 7.07 -18.17
CA HIS A 61 -7.87 7.24 -19.63
C HIS A 61 -9.33 7.13 -20.13
N LYS A 62 -10.16 6.38 -19.41
CA LYS A 62 -11.56 6.15 -19.81
C LYS A 62 -12.49 7.28 -19.44
N GLY A 63 -12.16 8.08 -18.43
CA GLY A 63 -13.02 9.15 -18.00
C GLY A 63 -12.68 9.71 -16.62
N ILE A 64 -13.50 10.65 -16.19
CA ILE A 64 -13.41 11.32 -14.89
C ILE A 64 -13.92 10.40 -13.80
N THR A 65 -13.20 10.34 -12.68
CA THR A 65 -13.58 9.55 -11.50
C THR A 65 -13.99 10.40 -10.32
N ALA A 66 -13.48 11.62 -10.21
CA ALA A 66 -13.89 12.59 -9.21
C ALA A 66 -13.65 14.02 -9.65
N ILE A 67 -14.49 14.91 -9.17
CA ILE A 67 -14.42 16.34 -9.36
C ILE A 67 -14.58 17.01 -8.00
N GLN A 68 -13.82 18.08 -7.77
CA GLN A 68 -14.07 19.06 -6.72
C GLN A 68 -13.98 20.43 -7.36
N MET A 69 -14.96 21.28 -7.10
CA MET A 69 -15.03 22.62 -7.62
C MET A 69 -15.35 23.60 -6.49
N ASP A 70 -14.61 24.70 -6.46
CA ASP A 70 -14.88 25.84 -5.63
C ASP A 70 -14.99 27.10 -6.52
N ILE A 71 -16.10 27.84 -6.40
CA ILE A 71 -16.42 28.98 -7.25
C ILE A 71 -16.58 30.21 -6.35
N LYS A 72 -15.90 31.29 -6.69
CA LYS A 72 -15.96 32.56 -5.95
C LYS A 72 -16.80 33.64 -6.68
N ILE A 73 -17.34 33.29 -7.83
CA ILE A 73 -18.22 34.13 -8.66
C ILE A 73 -19.62 33.54 -8.75
N HIS A 74 -20.59 34.30 -9.29
CA HIS A 74 -22.00 33.91 -9.29
C HIS A 74 -22.36 32.70 -10.18
N GLY A 75 -21.46 32.17 -10.95
CA GLY A 75 -21.66 31.03 -11.81
C GLY A 75 -20.64 30.93 -12.93
N LEU A 76 -20.65 29.82 -13.63
CA LEU A 76 -19.79 29.58 -14.78
C LEU A 76 -20.64 29.44 -16.03
N THR A 77 -20.17 30.01 -17.14
CA THR A 77 -20.77 29.76 -18.43
C THR A 77 -20.41 28.36 -18.95
N ARG A 78 -21.23 27.82 -19.82
CA ARG A 78 -20.98 26.52 -20.43
C ARG A 78 -19.62 26.42 -21.16
N PRO A 79 -19.21 27.42 -21.96
CA PRO A 79 -17.89 27.44 -22.60
C PRO A 79 -16.73 27.30 -21.60
N ILE A 80 -16.77 27.99 -20.47
CA ILE A 80 -15.75 27.89 -19.41
C ILE A 80 -15.64 26.46 -18.88
N VAL A 81 -16.76 25.83 -18.58
CA VAL A 81 -16.77 24.45 -18.07
C VAL A 81 -16.25 23.45 -19.10
N GLU A 82 -16.67 23.58 -20.36
CA GLU A 82 -16.20 22.73 -21.46
C GLU A 82 -14.69 22.87 -21.68
N GLU A 83 -14.17 24.10 -21.66
CA GLU A 83 -12.72 24.34 -21.77
C GLU A 83 -11.94 23.79 -20.57
N ALA A 84 -12.41 24.01 -19.35
CA ALA A 84 -11.77 23.49 -18.15
C ALA A 84 -11.70 21.96 -18.15
N ILE A 85 -12.79 21.28 -18.55
CA ILE A 85 -12.81 19.82 -18.70
C ILE A 85 -11.83 19.36 -19.79
N ALA A 86 -11.79 20.02 -20.91
CA ALA A 86 -10.89 19.68 -22.02
C ALA A 86 -9.41 19.83 -21.61
N ARG A 87 -9.03 20.96 -21.03
CA ARG A 87 -7.66 21.23 -20.56
C ARG A 87 -7.23 20.25 -19.45
N THR A 88 -8.10 20.00 -18.47
CA THR A 88 -7.80 19.05 -17.41
C THR A 88 -7.70 17.61 -17.91
N ARG A 89 -8.44 17.25 -18.97
CA ARG A 89 -8.31 15.95 -19.63
C ARG A 89 -6.94 15.80 -20.29
N GLU A 90 -6.52 16.77 -21.07
CA GLU A 90 -5.22 16.78 -21.76
C GLU A 90 -4.07 16.68 -20.75
N ALA A 91 -4.07 17.53 -19.72
CA ALA A 91 -3.05 17.53 -18.68
C ALA A 91 -3.00 16.21 -17.90
N ARG A 92 -4.14 15.59 -17.55
CA ARG A 92 -4.18 14.30 -16.86
C ARG A 92 -3.61 13.17 -17.71
N LEU A 93 -3.95 13.12 -19.00
CA LEU A 93 -3.43 12.12 -19.92
C LEU A 93 -1.91 12.28 -20.06
N TYR A 94 -1.43 13.51 -20.26
CA TYR A 94 0.00 13.79 -20.29
C TYR A 94 0.72 13.30 -19.01
N ILE A 95 0.18 13.63 -17.83
CA ILE A 95 0.77 13.20 -16.55
C ILE A 95 0.81 11.65 -16.46
N MET A 96 -0.27 10.97 -16.84
CA MET A 96 -0.30 9.52 -16.81
C MET A 96 0.71 8.88 -17.77
N ASP A 97 0.78 9.37 -19.01
CA ASP A 97 1.55 8.75 -20.07
C ASP A 97 3.03 9.14 -20.04
N GLU A 98 3.32 10.43 -19.78
CA GLU A 98 4.67 10.95 -19.89
C GLU A 98 5.41 11.04 -18.55
N VAL A 99 4.73 10.97 -17.42
CA VAL A 99 5.34 11.11 -16.10
C VAL A 99 5.14 9.84 -15.25
N MET A 100 3.89 9.51 -14.92
CA MET A 100 3.59 8.43 -13.99
C MET A 100 3.96 7.06 -14.55
N SER A 101 3.62 6.78 -15.82
CA SER A 101 3.91 5.49 -16.45
C SER A 101 5.40 5.19 -16.57
N LYS A 102 6.24 6.23 -16.70
CA LYS A 102 7.70 6.08 -16.71
C LYS A 102 8.26 5.75 -15.33
N ALA A 103 7.60 6.17 -14.25
CA ALA A 103 7.98 5.85 -12.88
C ALA A 103 7.47 4.48 -12.46
N ILE A 104 6.20 4.19 -12.72
CA ILE A 104 5.57 2.90 -12.42
C ILE A 104 4.39 2.65 -13.36
N SER A 105 4.49 1.64 -14.22
CA SER A 105 3.48 1.35 -15.26
C SER A 105 2.41 0.33 -14.80
N LYS A 106 2.73 -0.49 -13.80
CA LYS A 106 1.84 -1.54 -13.26
C LYS A 106 2.05 -1.69 -11.75
N PRO A 107 1.03 -2.12 -10.99
CA PRO A 107 1.22 -2.48 -9.59
C PRO A 107 2.35 -3.51 -9.44
N ARG A 108 3.20 -3.30 -8.44
CA ARG A 108 4.29 -4.24 -8.13
C ARG A 108 3.69 -5.55 -7.59
N LYS A 109 4.34 -6.67 -7.88
CA LYS A 109 3.95 -7.96 -7.31
C LYS A 109 4.32 -8.06 -5.84
N GLU A 110 5.37 -7.37 -5.43
CA GLU A 110 5.88 -7.33 -4.07
C GLU A 110 6.19 -5.89 -3.68
N VAL A 111 6.02 -5.58 -2.41
CA VAL A 111 6.45 -4.30 -1.83
C VAL A 111 7.97 -4.14 -1.92
N GLY A 112 8.46 -2.92 -1.85
CA GLY A 112 9.88 -2.60 -1.91
C GLY A 112 10.70 -3.34 -0.84
N ALA A 113 12.02 -3.44 -1.05
CA ALA A 113 12.92 -4.19 -0.17
C ALA A 113 12.87 -3.72 1.29
N TYR A 114 12.71 -2.41 1.49
CA TYR A 114 12.68 -1.79 2.83
C TYR A 114 11.25 -1.58 3.37
N ALA A 115 10.23 -1.92 2.61
CA ALA A 115 8.86 -1.79 3.10
C ALA A 115 8.52 -2.95 4.04
N PRO A 116 7.77 -2.71 5.13
CA PRO A 116 7.25 -3.76 5.97
C PRO A 116 6.39 -4.73 5.17
N LYS A 117 6.59 -6.02 5.41
CA LYS A 117 5.83 -7.12 4.82
C LYS A 117 5.07 -7.83 5.92
N ILE A 118 3.92 -8.37 5.57
CA ILE A 118 3.13 -9.23 6.47
C ILE A 118 2.97 -10.57 5.77
N ILE A 119 3.38 -11.63 6.43
CA ILE A 119 3.12 -13.01 6.01
C ILE A 119 2.18 -13.61 7.03
N GLN A 120 1.09 -14.19 6.56
CA GLN A 120 0.11 -14.84 7.41
C GLN A 120 0.19 -16.35 7.19
N ILE A 121 0.27 -17.09 8.31
CA ILE A 121 0.19 -18.54 8.34
C ILE A 121 -0.94 -18.97 9.26
N GLN A 122 -1.45 -20.17 9.08
CA GLN A 122 -2.47 -20.76 9.91
C GLN A 122 -1.84 -21.89 10.73
N ILE A 123 -2.07 -21.90 12.04
CA ILE A 123 -1.69 -22.96 12.95
C ILE A 123 -2.94 -23.56 13.62
N ASP A 124 -2.80 -24.74 14.21
CA ASP A 124 -3.86 -25.31 15.06
C ASP A 124 -4.07 -24.40 16.29
N PRO A 125 -5.31 -23.93 16.58
CA PRO A 125 -5.60 -23.14 17.76
C PRO A 125 -5.14 -23.79 19.07
N ASN A 126 -5.13 -25.12 19.16
CA ASN A 126 -4.64 -25.86 20.34
C ASN A 126 -3.12 -25.69 20.55
N LYS A 127 -2.37 -25.33 19.52
CA LYS A 127 -0.91 -25.10 19.55
C LYS A 127 -0.51 -23.65 19.85
N ILE A 128 -1.48 -22.73 19.95
CA ILE A 128 -1.20 -21.32 20.29
C ILE A 128 -0.42 -21.22 21.60
N GLY A 129 -0.81 -22.03 22.60
CA GLY A 129 -0.14 -22.06 23.90
C GLY A 129 1.35 -22.43 23.81
N ASP A 130 1.70 -23.34 22.90
CA ASP A 130 3.09 -23.78 22.69
C ASP A 130 3.93 -22.68 22.02
N VAL A 131 3.33 -21.97 21.03
CA VAL A 131 3.99 -20.83 20.34
C VAL A 131 4.19 -19.65 21.29
N VAL A 132 3.20 -19.33 22.12
CA VAL A 132 3.30 -18.26 23.11
C VAL A 132 4.26 -18.64 24.22
N GLY A 133 4.20 -19.89 24.70
CA GLY A 133 5.01 -20.39 25.81
C GLY A 133 4.60 -19.82 27.16
N GLN A 134 5.23 -20.33 28.23
CA GLN A 134 4.95 -19.83 29.59
C GLN A 134 5.23 -18.34 29.73
N LYS A 135 4.21 -17.55 30.05
CA LYS A 135 4.27 -16.09 30.19
C LYS A 135 4.86 -15.36 28.96
N GLY A 136 4.65 -15.94 27.77
CA GLY A 136 5.13 -15.36 26.53
C GLY A 136 6.62 -15.62 26.23
N LYS A 137 7.28 -16.54 26.92
CA LYS A 137 8.73 -16.75 26.78
C LYS A 137 9.12 -17.14 25.36
N THR A 138 8.43 -18.14 24.78
CA THR A 138 8.77 -18.68 23.46
C THR A 138 8.59 -17.64 22.37
N ILE A 139 7.45 -16.94 22.33
CA ILE A 139 7.20 -15.90 21.32
C ILE A 139 8.17 -14.72 21.45
N ASN A 140 8.53 -14.35 22.68
CA ASN A 140 9.50 -13.27 22.89
C ASN A 140 10.92 -13.67 22.46
N GLU A 141 11.31 -14.94 22.61
CA GLU A 141 12.58 -15.46 22.09
C GLU A 141 12.63 -15.42 20.55
N ILE A 142 11.54 -15.81 19.88
CA ILE A 142 11.42 -15.72 18.43
C ILE A 142 11.56 -14.25 17.98
N ILE A 143 10.80 -13.34 18.61
CA ILE A 143 10.84 -11.90 18.30
C ILE A 143 12.25 -11.32 18.52
N ALA A 144 12.89 -11.64 19.64
CA ALA A 144 14.24 -11.13 19.97
C ALA A 144 15.29 -11.62 18.97
N ARG A 145 15.18 -12.87 18.50
CA ARG A 145 16.12 -13.47 17.55
C ARG A 145 15.93 -12.94 16.13
N THR A 146 14.69 -12.74 15.69
CA THR A 146 14.36 -12.43 14.30
C THR A 146 14.02 -10.97 14.05
N ASP A 147 13.83 -10.17 15.10
CA ASP A 147 13.47 -8.75 15.01
C ASP A 147 12.19 -8.49 14.19
N VAL A 148 11.23 -9.41 14.27
CA VAL A 148 9.91 -9.32 13.63
C VAL A 148 8.83 -9.01 14.66
N LYS A 149 7.65 -8.56 14.20
CA LYS A 149 6.44 -8.50 15.03
C LYS A 149 5.57 -9.71 14.71
N ILE A 150 5.03 -10.34 15.75
CA ILE A 150 4.16 -11.51 15.63
C ILE A 150 2.85 -11.22 16.35
N ASP A 151 1.74 -11.37 15.64
CA ASP A 151 0.38 -11.29 16.18
C ASP A 151 -0.32 -12.60 15.92
N ILE A 152 -1.04 -13.13 16.93
CA ILE A 152 -1.76 -14.41 16.84
C ILE A 152 -3.21 -14.15 17.24
N THR A 153 -4.15 -14.61 16.41
CA THR A 153 -5.59 -14.57 16.74
C THR A 153 -6.01 -15.87 17.42
N ASP A 154 -7.14 -15.84 18.12
CA ASP A 154 -7.69 -17.01 18.82
C ASP A 154 -8.05 -18.15 17.86
N GLU A 155 -8.28 -17.85 16.57
CA GLU A 155 -8.52 -18.83 15.51
C GLU A 155 -7.24 -19.45 14.94
N GLY A 156 -6.07 -19.08 15.45
CA GLY A 156 -4.78 -19.62 15.03
C GLY A 156 -4.19 -18.94 13.78
N ALA A 157 -4.68 -17.78 13.36
CA ALA A 157 -4.03 -17.00 12.33
C ALA A 157 -2.82 -16.24 12.92
N VAL A 158 -1.63 -16.55 12.43
CA VAL A 158 -0.37 -15.94 12.85
C VAL A 158 0.11 -14.98 11.78
N SER A 159 0.22 -13.70 12.12
CA SER A 159 0.74 -12.65 11.25
C SER A 159 2.16 -12.29 11.66
N VAL A 160 3.12 -12.54 10.78
CA VAL A 160 4.53 -12.18 10.96
C VAL A 160 4.83 -10.95 10.12
N CYS A 161 5.21 -9.86 10.78
CA CYS A 161 5.49 -8.57 10.14
C CYS A 161 6.96 -8.18 10.33
N GLY A 162 7.63 -7.84 9.22
CA GLY A 162 9.03 -7.42 9.21
C GLY A 162 9.45 -6.82 7.89
N THR A 163 10.67 -6.29 7.84
CA THR A 163 11.28 -5.76 6.62
C THR A 163 12.23 -6.75 5.96
N ASP A 164 12.84 -7.63 6.74
CA ASP A 164 13.81 -8.63 6.31
C ASP A 164 13.13 -9.97 6.01
N LYS A 165 13.20 -10.41 4.75
CA LYS A 165 12.57 -11.67 4.31
C LYS A 165 13.19 -12.91 4.96
N GLU A 166 14.49 -12.91 5.19
CA GLU A 166 15.20 -14.07 5.77
C GLU A 166 14.83 -14.23 7.23
N LYS A 167 14.82 -13.15 7.99
CA LYS A 167 14.38 -13.14 9.40
C LYS A 167 12.91 -13.51 9.56
N MET A 168 12.06 -13.05 8.63
CA MET A 168 10.64 -13.46 8.64
C MET A 168 10.49 -14.95 8.34
N ALA A 169 11.25 -15.49 7.38
CA ALA A 169 11.25 -16.92 7.08
C ALA A 169 11.73 -17.74 8.28
N GLU A 170 12.81 -17.32 8.95
CA GLU A 170 13.31 -17.94 10.16
C GLU A 170 12.24 -17.98 11.27
N ALA A 171 11.55 -16.86 11.51
CA ALA A 171 10.46 -16.81 12.49
C ALA A 171 9.33 -17.77 12.15
N ILE A 172 8.94 -17.84 10.88
CA ILE A 172 7.90 -18.76 10.40
C ILE A 172 8.33 -20.22 10.57
N ASP A 173 9.57 -20.54 10.26
CA ASP A 173 10.10 -21.91 10.41
C ASP A 173 10.16 -22.33 11.89
N MET A 174 10.55 -21.42 12.79
CA MET A 174 10.49 -21.68 14.23
C MET A 174 9.06 -21.97 14.70
N ILE A 175 8.09 -21.16 14.28
CA ILE A 175 6.68 -21.34 14.62
C ILE A 175 6.17 -22.68 14.07
N LYS A 176 6.46 -23.01 12.82
CA LYS A 176 6.09 -24.28 12.19
C LYS A 176 6.69 -25.48 12.93
N THR A 177 7.95 -25.40 13.33
CA THR A 177 8.62 -26.47 14.08
C THR A 177 7.92 -26.73 15.40
N ILE A 178 7.51 -25.68 16.13
CA ILE A 178 6.78 -25.81 17.41
C ILE A 178 5.37 -26.41 17.21
N THR A 179 4.73 -26.09 16.07
CA THR A 179 3.33 -26.48 15.81
C THR A 179 3.18 -27.75 15.00
N THR A 180 4.28 -28.31 14.48
CA THR A 180 4.24 -29.57 13.72
C THR A 180 4.10 -30.77 14.65
N ASP A 181 3.11 -31.62 14.40
CA ASP A 181 3.02 -32.93 15.01
C ASP A 181 3.93 -33.88 14.25
N PHE A 182 4.78 -34.59 14.99
CA PHE A 182 5.73 -35.53 14.40
C PHE A 182 5.04 -36.88 14.11
N GLU A 183 5.17 -37.34 12.89
CA GLU A 183 4.63 -38.62 12.44
C GLU A 183 5.75 -39.61 12.19
N GLU A 184 5.46 -40.93 12.41
CA GLU A 184 6.42 -41.97 12.12
C GLU A 184 6.82 -41.98 10.64
N GLY A 185 8.14 -42.03 10.38
CA GLY A 185 8.70 -42.01 9.03
C GLY A 185 9.13 -40.64 8.50
N GLN A 186 8.83 -39.56 9.23
CA GLN A 186 9.34 -38.23 8.88
C GLN A 186 10.82 -38.11 9.24
N ILE A 187 11.59 -37.40 8.43
CA ILE A 187 13.03 -37.15 8.62
C ILE A 187 13.24 -35.68 8.95
N PHE A 188 13.88 -35.42 10.08
CA PHE A 188 14.23 -34.06 10.52
C PHE A 188 15.74 -33.96 10.73
N THR A 189 16.26 -32.77 10.61
CA THR A 189 17.64 -32.42 10.97
C THR A 189 17.62 -31.71 12.32
N GLY A 190 18.36 -32.20 13.29
CA GLY A 190 18.43 -31.62 14.62
C GLY A 190 19.82 -31.81 15.25
N THR A 191 20.08 -31.11 16.34
CA THR A 191 21.31 -31.22 17.11
C THR A 191 21.08 -32.17 18.31
N VAL A 192 21.92 -33.19 18.45
CA VAL A 192 21.87 -34.08 19.59
C VAL A 192 22.38 -33.36 20.84
N VAL A 193 21.47 -33.06 21.76
CA VAL A 193 21.81 -32.35 23.02
C VAL A 193 22.29 -33.31 24.10
N SER A 194 21.70 -34.48 24.21
CA SER A 194 22.15 -35.51 25.16
C SER A 194 21.72 -36.93 24.72
N ILE A 195 22.50 -37.92 25.14
CA ILE A 195 22.21 -39.34 24.92
C ILE A 195 21.95 -40.00 26.26
N LYS A 196 20.86 -40.79 26.34
CA LYS A 196 20.47 -41.61 27.49
C LYS A 196 20.34 -43.08 27.06
N GLU A 197 20.23 -44.00 28.03
CA GLU A 197 20.09 -45.43 27.74
C GLU A 197 18.86 -45.77 26.87
N PHE A 198 17.81 -44.97 26.92
CA PHE A 198 16.57 -45.15 26.17
C PHE A 198 16.48 -44.37 24.88
N GLY A 199 17.46 -43.51 24.53
CA GLY A 199 17.45 -42.71 23.29
C GLY A 199 18.25 -41.44 23.38
N ALA A 200 18.14 -40.59 22.34
CA ALA A 200 18.79 -39.29 22.22
C ALA A 200 17.77 -38.15 22.32
N PHE A 201 18.12 -37.08 23.03
CA PHE A 201 17.42 -35.80 22.99
C PHE A 201 17.99 -34.97 21.85
N ILE A 202 17.10 -34.52 20.98
CA ILE A 202 17.45 -33.75 19.78
C ILE A 202 16.70 -32.40 19.86
N GLU A 203 17.43 -31.33 19.59
CA GLU A 203 16.92 -29.96 19.47
C GLU A 203 16.99 -29.50 18.02
#